data_112bf984da03dc56a21048ff84802a58
#
_entry.id   112bf984da03dc56a21048ff84802a58
#
_cell.length_a   1.000
_cell.length_b   1.000
_cell.length_c   1.000
_cell.angle_alpha   90.00
_cell.angle_beta   90.00
_cell.angle_gamma   90.00
#
_symmetry.space_group_name_H-M   'P 1'
#
loop_
_entity.id
_entity.type
_entity.pdbx_description
1 polymer ?
#
loop_
_entity_poly.entity_id
_entity_poly.type
_entity_poly.pdbx_seq_one_letter_code
_entity_poly.pdbx_strand_id
1 'polypeptide(L)'
;MSANVKKRLRLEYLGKDKPNEPGVEAAGADALDIISEGSHLYGSVLIPDGSYEALRPCVILIHGFPGTARNDDLAQALRRIGCVVLTPHHRGAWGSEGKYLISNCVEDMVHIAEWVRSPEICEKWKIDPDSIFLCGHSMGGNTALQSGRRLRWVKGIILMTPYDPSYYLLHGQGERFRGLIEEGSVLQSDGLEAIYKDADAHKEAYCFADAFEDVKDRNMCIVVGGGDDIAPGKHMIMPLWNRLKEHDTVAVQKQITFDCDHCMCNVRMALAEYIAQFMKEVLGE
;
A
#
# COMPACT_ATOMS: atom_id res chain seq x y z
N MET A 1 3.56 18.19 34.19
CA MET A 1 2.58 17.06 34.11
C MET A 1 2.58 16.62 32.69
N SER A 2 3.22 15.46 32.39
CA SER A 2 3.21 14.86 31.05
C SER A 2 1.77 14.49 30.74
N ALA A 3 1.18 15.13 29.73
CA ALA A 3 -0.10 14.69 29.19
C ALA A 3 0.09 13.25 28.76
N ASN A 4 -0.73 12.34 29.30
CA ASN A 4 -0.75 10.93 28.93
C ASN A 4 -1.23 10.89 27.46
N VAL A 5 -0.28 10.94 26.52
CA VAL A 5 -0.59 10.81 25.09
C VAL A 5 -1.16 9.39 24.93
N LYS A 6 -2.46 9.30 24.67
CA LYS A 6 -3.13 8.03 24.44
C LYS A 6 -2.44 7.36 23.23
N LYS A 7 -1.81 6.23 23.46
CA LYS A 7 -1.17 5.45 22.38
C LYS A 7 -2.23 5.06 21.37
N ARG A 8 -1.98 5.36 20.10
CA ARG A 8 -2.84 4.98 18.97
C ARG A 8 -2.56 3.55 18.52
N LEU A 9 -1.28 3.10 18.63
CA LEU A 9 -0.86 1.75 18.27
C LEU A 9 -0.56 0.91 19.52
N ARG A 10 -1.08 -0.31 19.57
CA ARG A 10 -0.86 -1.31 20.62
C ARG A 10 -0.16 -2.54 20.01
N LEU A 11 1.17 -2.42 19.84
CA LEU A 11 1.98 -3.44 19.15
C LEU A 11 1.95 -4.82 19.80
N GLU A 12 1.59 -4.90 21.09
CA GLU A 12 1.41 -6.16 21.82
C GLU A 12 0.31 -7.07 21.23
N TYR A 13 -0.58 -6.53 20.36
CA TYR A 13 -1.62 -7.30 19.67
C TYR A 13 -1.29 -7.62 18.22
N LEU A 14 -0.10 -7.30 17.75
CA LEU A 14 0.26 -7.54 16.35
C LEU A 14 0.15 -9.02 15.97
N GLY A 15 0.68 -9.90 16.81
CA GLY A 15 0.74 -11.35 16.59
C GLY A 15 -0.25 -12.18 17.40
N LYS A 16 -1.20 -11.57 18.09
CA LYS A 16 -2.22 -12.26 18.88
C LYS A 16 -3.55 -11.52 18.90
N ASP A 17 -4.63 -12.26 19.11
CA ASP A 17 -5.94 -11.67 19.24
C ASP A 17 -6.06 -10.82 20.51
N LYS A 18 -6.76 -9.68 20.36
CA LYS A 18 -7.15 -8.86 21.49
C LYS A 18 -8.46 -9.41 22.06
N PRO A 19 -8.52 -9.71 23.38
CA PRO A 19 -9.77 -10.14 24.00
C PRO A 19 -10.87 -9.09 23.89
N ASN A 20 -12.12 -9.52 23.68
CA ASN A 20 -13.26 -8.63 23.76
C ASN A 20 -13.44 -8.13 25.20
N GLU A 21 -13.70 -6.84 25.36
CA GLU A 21 -13.95 -6.19 26.64
C GLU A 21 -15.46 -5.94 26.80
N PRO A 22 -16.08 -6.28 27.95
CA PRO A 22 -17.50 -6.01 28.18
C PRO A 22 -17.82 -4.51 28.04
N GLY A 23 -18.86 -4.19 27.27
CA GLY A 23 -19.28 -2.80 27.02
C GLY A 23 -18.46 -2.04 25.98
N VAL A 24 -17.45 -2.67 25.40
CA VAL A 24 -16.67 -2.11 24.28
C VAL A 24 -17.20 -2.68 22.96
N GLU A 25 -17.41 -1.82 21.98
CA GLU A 25 -17.80 -2.23 20.62
C GLU A 25 -16.74 -3.18 20.05
N ALA A 26 -17.16 -4.33 19.54
CA ALA A 26 -16.27 -5.32 18.96
C ALA A 26 -15.62 -4.79 17.67
N ALA A 27 -14.44 -5.34 17.33
CA ALA A 27 -13.84 -5.11 16.03
C ALA A 27 -14.76 -5.61 14.92
N GLY A 28 -14.79 -4.89 13.80
CA GLY A 28 -15.69 -5.14 12.70
C GLY A 28 -15.05 -5.11 11.31
N ALA A 29 -15.87 -5.37 10.32
CA ALA A 29 -15.54 -5.18 8.92
C ALA A 29 -16.77 -4.64 8.17
N ASP A 30 -16.52 -3.69 7.27
CA ASP A 30 -17.52 -3.13 6.34
C ASP A 30 -17.13 -3.46 4.90
N ALA A 31 -18.13 -3.51 4.00
CA ALA A 31 -17.89 -3.50 2.58
C ALA A 31 -17.46 -2.09 2.12
N LEU A 32 -16.53 -2.04 1.17
CA LEU A 32 -16.22 -0.84 0.40
C LEU A 32 -17.04 -0.82 -0.89
N ASP A 33 -17.61 0.33 -1.19
CA ASP A 33 -18.20 0.67 -2.49
C ASP A 33 -17.88 2.14 -2.75
N ILE A 34 -16.90 2.39 -3.62
CA ILE A 34 -16.38 3.72 -3.92
C ILE A 34 -16.51 3.95 -5.42
N ILE A 35 -16.98 5.13 -5.82
CA ILE A 35 -17.06 5.48 -7.24
C ILE A 35 -15.76 6.21 -7.65
N SER A 36 -15.06 5.63 -8.64
CA SER A 36 -13.91 6.25 -9.30
C SER A 36 -14.17 6.31 -10.81
N GLU A 37 -14.12 7.49 -11.39
CA GLU A 37 -14.35 7.70 -12.84
C GLU A 37 -15.61 6.99 -13.37
N GLY A 38 -16.68 7.00 -12.56
CA GLY A 38 -17.97 6.38 -12.90
C GLY A 38 -18.01 4.85 -12.76
N SER A 39 -16.96 4.22 -12.24
CA SER A 39 -16.90 2.78 -11.96
C SER A 39 -17.00 2.51 -10.46
N HIS A 40 -17.78 1.51 -10.05
CA HIS A 40 -17.81 1.04 -8.68
C HIS A 40 -16.59 0.19 -8.37
N LEU A 41 -15.85 0.59 -7.33
CA LEU A 41 -14.71 -0.14 -6.80
C LEU A 41 -15.11 -0.79 -5.48
N TYR A 42 -14.91 -2.09 -5.39
CA TYR A 42 -15.27 -2.86 -4.21
C TYR A 42 -14.05 -3.24 -3.37
N GLY A 43 -14.28 -3.69 -2.18
CA GLY A 43 -13.25 -4.13 -1.24
C GLY A 43 -13.79 -4.28 0.16
N SER A 44 -12.92 -4.21 1.15
CA SER A 44 -13.31 -4.26 2.56
C SER A 44 -12.59 -3.21 3.40
N VAL A 45 -13.23 -2.84 4.52
CA VAL A 45 -12.65 -2.04 5.59
C VAL A 45 -12.61 -2.90 6.84
N LEU A 46 -11.46 -2.98 7.48
CA LEU A 46 -11.29 -3.61 8.78
C LEU A 46 -11.20 -2.52 9.86
N ILE A 47 -12.05 -2.63 10.89
CA ILE A 47 -12.23 -1.61 11.92
C ILE A 47 -11.76 -2.16 13.27
N PRO A 48 -10.86 -1.47 13.99
CA PRO A 48 -10.46 -1.83 15.36
C PRO A 48 -11.65 -1.75 16.32
N ASP A 49 -11.57 -2.45 17.44
CA ASP A 49 -12.58 -2.37 18.51
C ASP A 49 -12.64 -0.97 19.15
N GLY A 50 -13.71 -0.72 19.90
CA GLY A 50 -13.99 0.59 20.51
C GLY A 50 -13.02 1.03 21.61
N SER A 51 -12.08 0.16 22.07
CA SER A 51 -11.08 0.52 23.07
C SER A 51 -9.98 1.43 22.54
N TYR A 52 -9.88 1.58 21.21
CA TYR A 52 -9.03 2.58 20.56
C TYR A 52 -9.79 3.91 20.50
N GLU A 53 -9.72 4.68 21.60
CA GLU A 53 -10.49 5.91 21.78
C GLU A 53 -9.95 7.11 20.98
N ALA A 54 -8.63 7.14 20.73
CA ALA A 54 -8.02 8.20 19.92
C ALA A 54 -8.39 8.06 18.45
N LEU A 55 -8.22 9.13 17.67
CA LEU A 55 -8.29 9.05 16.22
C LEU A 55 -7.26 8.04 15.69
N ARG A 56 -7.68 7.18 14.77
CA ARG A 56 -6.98 5.98 14.33
C ARG A 56 -6.12 6.25 13.11
N PRO A 57 -4.90 5.72 13.03
CA PRO A 57 -4.20 5.66 11.77
C PRO A 57 -4.98 4.81 10.76
N CYS A 58 -4.90 5.20 9.49
CA CYS A 58 -5.52 4.45 8.40
C CYS A 58 -4.45 3.90 7.46
N VAL A 59 -4.60 2.66 7.02
CA VAL A 59 -3.75 2.03 6.00
C VAL A 59 -4.60 1.63 4.81
N ILE A 60 -4.30 2.15 3.63
CA ILE A 60 -4.86 1.67 2.38
C ILE A 60 -3.88 0.63 1.84
N LEU A 61 -4.28 -0.65 1.91
CA LEU A 61 -3.46 -1.81 1.53
C LEU A 61 -3.80 -2.22 0.10
N ILE A 62 -2.84 -2.03 -0.79
CA ILE A 62 -3.02 -2.08 -2.25
C ILE A 62 -2.44 -3.39 -2.77
N HIS A 63 -3.28 -4.22 -3.39
CA HIS A 63 -2.86 -5.49 -3.97
C HIS A 63 -2.03 -5.32 -5.25
N GLY A 64 -1.23 -6.35 -5.57
CA GLY A 64 -0.44 -6.43 -6.79
C GLY A 64 -1.25 -6.87 -8.02
N PHE A 65 -0.54 -7.38 -9.02
CA PHE A 65 -1.10 -7.91 -10.25
C PHE A 65 -0.98 -9.47 -10.24
N PRO A 66 -2.02 -10.22 -10.59
CA PRO A 66 -3.40 -9.80 -10.84
C PRO A 66 -4.23 -9.62 -9.55
N GLY A 67 -3.63 -9.67 -8.38
CA GLY A 67 -4.27 -9.41 -7.09
C GLY A 67 -4.64 -10.67 -6.31
N THR A 68 -4.04 -11.82 -6.60
CA THR A 68 -4.24 -13.07 -5.85
C THR A 68 -3.63 -13.03 -4.45
N ALA A 69 -2.48 -12.37 -4.29
CA ALA A 69 -1.86 -12.12 -2.99
C ALA A 69 -2.39 -10.82 -2.38
N ARG A 70 -3.45 -10.91 -1.57
CA ARG A 70 -4.17 -9.74 -1.03
C ARG A 70 -3.59 -9.20 0.28
N ASN A 71 -2.71 -9.96 0.95
CA ASN A 71 -2.10 -9.60 2.23
C ASN A 71 -3.13 -9.42 3.38
N ASP A 72 -4.20 -10.21 3.39
CA ASP A 72 -5.27 -10.14 4.41
C ASP A 72 -4.75 -10.42 5.83
N ASP A 73 -3.71 -11.22 5.98
CA ASP A 73 -3.01 -11.48 7.23
C ASP A 73 -2.37 -10.20 7.80
N LEU A 74 -1.70 -9.41 6.95
CA LEU A 74 -1.14 -8.12 7.32
C LEU A 74 -2.26 -7.11 7.64
N ALA A 75 -3.34 -7.08 6.86
CA ALA A 75 -4.50 -6.24 7.14
C ALA A 75 -5.07 -6.51 8.53
N GLN A 76 -5.27 -7.79 8.89
CA GLN A 76 -5.74 -8.18 10.22
C GLN A 76 -4.73 -7.85 11.33
N ALA A 77 -3.43 -8.00 11.09
CA ALA A 77 -2.40 -7.63 12.04
C ALA A 77 -2.42 -6.12 12.35
N LEU A 78 -2.48 -5.29 11.31
CA LEU A 78 -2.57 -3.82 11.46
C LEU A 78 -3.87 -3.37 12.12
N ARG A 79 -5.00 -4.00 11.80
CA ARG A 79 -6.27 -3.74 12.48
C ARG A 79 -6.17 -4.03 13.99
N ARG A 80 -5.59 -5.18 14.37
CA ARG A 80 -5.44 -5.55 15.79
C ARG A 80 -4.65 -4.53 16.60
N ILE A 81 -3.66 -3.88 16.00
CA ILE A 81 -2.87 -2.86 16.71
C ILE A 81 -3.52 -1.47 16.72
N GLY A 82 -4.68 -1.26 16.06
CA GLY A 82 -5.45 -0.02 16.14
C GLY A 82 -5.61 0.75 14.82
N CYS A 83 -5.15 0.22 13.70
CA CYS A 83 -5.35 0.86 12.39
C CYS A 83 -6.72 0.52 11.81
N VAL A 84 -7.38 1.49 11.18
CA VAL A 84 -8.39 1.20 10.17
C VAL A 84 -7.67 0.76 8.90
N VAL A 85 -8.04 -0.38 8.32
CA VAL A 85 -7.36 -0.92 7.14
C VAL A 85 -8.36 -1.10 6.00
N LEU A 86 -8.10 -0.42 4.88
CA LEU A 86 -8.86 -0.60 3.66
C LEU A 86 -8.11 -1.54 2.72
N THR A 87 -8.84 -2.47 2.10
CA THR A 87 -8.33 -3.38 1.08
C THR A 87 -9.17 -3.25 -0.19
N PRO A 88 -9.01 -2.15 -0.94
CA PRO A 88 -9.76 -1.93 -2.17
C PRO A 88 -9.26 -2.83 -3.30
N HIS A 89 -10.16 -3.17 -4.23
CA HIS A 89 -9.81 -3.76 -5.50
C HIS A 89 -9.72 -2.68 -6.57
N HIS A 90 -8.73 -2.80 -7.44
CA HIS A 90 -8.58 -1.90 -8.59
C HIS A 90 -9.72 -2.06 -9.59
N ARG A 91 -9.93 -1.03 -10.41
CA ARG A 91 -10.83 -1.06 -11.56
C ARG A 91 -10.56 -2.30 -12.42
N GLY A 92 -11.63 -3.03 -12.76
CA GLY A 92 -11.53 -4.27 -13.53
C GLY A 92 -10.97 -5.48 -12.78
N ALA A 93 -10.76 -5.40 -11.46
CA ALA A 93 -10.26 -6.51 -10.65
C ALA A 93 -11.30 -6.96 -9.61
N TRP A 94 -11.45 -8.28 -9.45
CA TRP A 94 -12.12 -8.93 -8.32
C TRP A 94 -13.53 -8.40 -8.00
N GLY A 95 -14.32 -8.12 -9.05
CA GLY A 95 -15.68 -7.63 -8.97
C GLY A 95 -15.83 -6.12 -9.11
N SER A 96 -14.77 -5.34 -8.99
CA SER A 96 -14.79 -3.91 -9.32
C SER A 96 -15.08 -3.69 -10.80
N GLU A 97 -15.89 -2.69 -11.10
CA GLU A 97 -16.28 -2.36 -12.47
C GLU A 97 -15.14 -1.75 -13.30
N GLY A 98 -15.42 -1.48 -14.57
CA GLY A 98 -14.50 -0.80 -15.50
C GLY A 98 -13.41 -1.71 -16.04
N LYS A 99 -12.29 -1.12 -16.47
CA LYS A 99 -11.18 -1.81 -17.14
C LYS A 99 -9.89 -1.66 -16.37
N TYR A 100 -9.19 -2.78 -16.18
CA TYR A 100 -7.87 -2.77 -15.56
C TYR A 100 -6.83 -2.18 -16.51
N LEU A 101 -6.20 -1.10 -16.07
CA LEU A 101 -4.98 -0.50 -16.64
C LEU A 101 -4.10 -0.07 -15.47
N ILE A 102 -2.78 -0.03 -15.65
CA ILE A 102 -1.85 0.40 -14.59
C ILE A 102 -2.07 1.86 -14.21
N SER A 103 -2.33 2.71 -15.21
CA SER A 103 -2.67 4.12 -14.98
C SER A 103 -3.99 4.28 -14.22
N ASN A 104 -5.02 3.48 -14.55
CA ASN A 104 -6.28 3.49 -13.81
C ASN A 104 -6.10 3.13 -12.34
N CYS A 105 -5.19 2.18 -12.01
CA CYS A 105 -4.90 1.84 -10.62
C CYS A 105 -4.36 3.05 -9.83
N VAL A 106 -3.53 3.88 -10.46
CA VAL A 106 -2.99 5.10 -9.84
C VAL A 106 -4.10 6.15 -9.63
N GLU A 107 -4.94 6.38 -10.64
CA GLU A 107 -6.08 7.32 -10.53
C GLU A 107 -7.08 6.87 -9.45
N ASP A 108 -7.46 5.60 -9.46
CA ASP A 108 -8.36 5.02 -8.47
C ASP A 108 -7.81 5.21 -7.05
N MET A 109 -6.51 5.00 -6.86
CA MET A 109 -5.91 5.15 -5.55
C MET A 109 -5.91 6.60 -5.06
N VAL A 110 -5.76 7.57 -5.95
CA VAL A 110 -5.92 8.99 -5.60
C VAL A 110 -7.35 9.26 -5.14
N HIS A 111 -8.35 8.80 -5.89
CA HIS A 111 -9.76 8.98 -5.53
C HIS A 111 -10.12 8.28 -4.22
N ILE A 112 -9.66 7.04 -4.01
CA ILE A 112 -9.89 6.28 -2.77
C ILE A 112 -9.27 7.02 -1.58
N ALA A 113 -8.03 7.50 -1.70
CA ALA A 113 -7.35 8.20 -0.62
C ALA A 113 -8.03 9.53 -0.26
N GLU A 114 -8.48 10.30 -1.26
CA GLU A 114 -9.24 11.53 -1.06
C GLU A 114 -10.61 11.26 -0.41
N TRP A 115 -11.31 10.20 -0.86
CA TRP A 115 -12.56 9.76 -0.24
C TRP A 115 -12.37 9.35 1.22
N VAL A 116 -11.33 8.56 1.53
CA VAL A 116 -10.99 8.18 2.92
C VAL A 116 -10.74 9.41 3.79
N ARG A 117 -10.08 10.42 3.25
CA ARG A 117 -9.76 11.66 3.98
C ARG A 117 -10.95 12.60 4.16
N SER A 118 -12.09 12.33 3.52
CA SER A 118 -13.28 13.17 3.67
C SER A 118 -13.75 13.21 5.14
N PRO A 119 -14.31 14.36 5.61
CA PRO A 119 -14.78 14.49 6.99
C PRO A 119 -15.80 13.41 7.38
N GLU A 120 -16.70 13.04 6.47
CA GLU A 120 -17.73 12.02 6.68
C GLU A 120 -17.10 10.65 7.00
N ILE A 121 -16.12 10.22 6.21
CA ILE A 121 -15.48 8.91 6.35
C ILE A 121 -14.54 8.90 7.57
N CYS A 122 -13.81 9.99 7.80
CA CYS A 122 -12.98 10.13 8.97
C CYS A 122 -13.83 10.06 10.27
N GLU A 123 -14.99 10.72 10.32
CA GLU A 123 -15.91 10.63 11.46
C GLU A 123 -16.48 9.22 11.62
N LYS A 124 -16.97 8.60 10.53
CA LYS A 124 -17.56 7.25 10.52
C LYS A 124 -16.66 6.21 11.18
N TRP A 125 -15.37 6.20 10.85
CA TRP A 125 -14.42 5.19 11.33
C TRP A 125 -13.38 5.71 12.33
N LYS A 126 -13.54 6.96 12.79
CA LYS A 126 -12.60 7.66 13.70
C LYS A 126 -11.18 7.71 13.13
N ILE A 127 -11.04 7.97 11.83
CA ILE A 127 -9.75 8.09 11.17
C ILE A 127 -9.13 9.46 11.46
N ASP A 128 -7.83 9.48 11.74
CA ASP A 128 -7.02 10.69 11.74
C ASP A 128 -6.66 11.04 10.28
N PRO A 129 -7.20 12.15 9.71
CA PRO A 129 -6.95 12.53 8.32
C PRO A 129 -5.48 12.86 8.02
N ASP A 130 -4.67 13.09 9.06
CA ASP A 130 -3.23 13.37 8.95
C ASP A 130 -2.37 12.12 9.22
N SER A 131 -2.99 10.95 9.38
CA SER A 131 -2.32 9.68 9.67
C SER A 131 -2.76 8.56 8.70
N ILE A 132 -2.87 8.88 7.41
CA ILE A 132 -3.22 7.93 6.33
C ILE A 132 -1.94 7.47 5.63
N PHE A 133 -1.77 6.14 5.53
CA PHE A 133 -0.64 5.49 4.90
C PHE A 133 -1.08 4.73 3.65
N LEU A 134 -0.28 4.79 2.59
CA LEU A 134 -0.40 3.90 1.43
C LEU A 134 0.57 2.72 1.60
N CYS A 135 0.06 1.51 1.47
CA CYS A 135 0.86 0.28 1.61
C CYS A 135 0.60 -0.62 0.41
N GLY A 136 1.59 -0.80 -0.47
CA GLY A 136 1.41 -1.54 -1.72
C GLY A 136 2.38 -2.69 -1.90
N HIS A 137 1.87 -3.82 -2.41
CA HIS A 137 2.63 -5.02 -2.75
C HIS A 137 2.79 -5.15 -4.27
N SER A 138 3.99 -5.45 -4.75
CA SER A 138 4.24 -5.70 -6.17
C SER A 138 3.80 -4.52 -7.05
N MET A 139 2.93 -4.73 -8.04
CA MET A 139 2.32 -3.66 -8.85
C MET A 139 1.53 -2.67 -7.99
N GLY A 140 0.95 -3.10 -6.86
CA GLY A 140 0.37 -2.20 -5.85
C GLY A 140 1.41 -1.28 -5.21
N GLY A 141 2.68 -1.70 -5.16
CA GLY A 141 3.81 -0.85 -4.77
C GLY A 141 4.05 0.28 -5.77
N ASN A 142 3.95 0.00 -7.08
CA ASN A 142 3.94 1.07 -8.08
C ASN A 142 2.76 2.02 -7.84
N THR A 143 1.56 1.48 -7.68
CA THR A 143 0.36 2.30 -7.42
C THR A 143 0.55 3.18 -6.18
N ALA A 144 1.06 2.63 -5.07
CA ALA A 144 1.33 3.39 -3.84
C ALA A 144 2.36 4.50 -4.04
N LEU A 145 3.44 4.23 -4.78
CA LEU A 145 4.48 5.22 -5.06
C LEU A 145 3.93 6.35 -5.93
N GLN A 146 3.30 6.01 -7.07
CA GLN A 146 2.84 7.03 -8.03
C GLN A 146 1.70 7.89 -7.46
N SER A 147 0.73 7.29 -6.77
CA SER A 147 -0.31 8.07 -6.08
C SER A 147 0.26 8.87 -4.90
N GLY A 148 1.22 8.32 -4.16
CA GLY A 148 1.91 9.03 -3.07
C GLY A 148 2.72 10.24 -3.55
N ARG A 149 3.28 10.23 -4.76
CA ARG A 149 3.92 11.40 -5.40
C ARG A 149 2.93 12.55 -5.59
N ARG A 150 1.68 12.26 -5.88
CA ARG A 150 0.60 13.23 -6.09
C ARG A 150 -0.04 13.68 -4.77
N LEU A 151 -0.23 12.76 -3.83
CA LEU A 151 -0.91 12.98 -2.53
C LEU A 151 0.09 13.42 -1.47
N ARG A 152 0.50 14.70 -1.49
CA ARG A 152 1.55 15.23 -0.59
C ARG A 152 1.19 15.16 0.88
N TRP A 153 -0.08 15.05 1.23
CA TRP A 153 -0.59 14.96 2.59
C TRP A 153 -0.53 13.53 3.19
N VAL A 154 -0.35 12.49 2.38
CA VAL A 154 -0.21 11.11 2.86
C VAL A 154 0.94 11.02 3.87
N LYS A 155 0.68 10.39 5.02
CA LYS A 155 1.61 10.34 6.16
C LYS A 155 2.85 9.52 5.87
N GLY A 156 2.71 8.42 5.13
CA GLY A 156 3.83 7.56 4.75
C GLY A 156 3.47 6.61 3.62
N ILE A 157 4.49 6.16 2.89
CA ILE A 157 4.38 5.25 1.75
C ILE A 157 5.16 3.98 2.09
N ILE A 158 4.49 2.84 2.03
CA ILE A 158 5.05 1.51 2.36
C ILE A 158 5.04 0.67 1.09
N LEU A 159 6.20 0.24 0.66
CA LEU A 159 6.42 -0.51 -0.57
C LEU A 159 6.93 -1.91 -0.22
N MET A 160 6.14 -2.93 -0.53
CA MET A 160 6.46 -4.35 -0.28
C MET A 160 6.80 -5.02 -1.61
N THR A 161 8.04 -5.47 -1.78
CA THR A 161 8.53 -6.08 -3.03
C THR A 161 7.98 -5.37 -4.28
N PRO A 162 8.15 -4.02 -4.37
CA PRO A 162 7.45 -3.22 -5.38
C PRO A 162 7.94 -3.54 -6.79
N TYR A 163 6.99 -3.71 -7.71
CA TYR A 163 7.27 -3.95 -9.12
C TYR A 163 7.25 -2.64 -9.91
N ASP A 164 8.35 -2.31 -10.56
CA ASP A 164 8.46 -1.18 -11.49
C ASP A 164 8.06 -1.61 -12.91
N PRO A 165 6.85 -1.26 -13.41
CA PRO A 165 6.40 -1.64 -14.74
C PRO A 165 7.26 -1.01 -15.85
N SER A 166 7.96 0.08 -15.53
CA SER A 166 8.80 0.81 -16.48
C SER A 166 10.14 0.14 -16.74
N TYR A 167 10.65 -0.62 -15.73
CA TYR A 167 12.00 -1.13 -15.77
C TYR A 167 12.30 -1.93 -17.06
N TYR A 168 11.53 -2.95 -17.37
CA TYR A 168 11.74 -3.78 -18.55
C TYR A 168 11.47 -3.04 -19.86
N LEU A 169 10.52 -2.11 -19.87
CA LEU A 169 10.16 -1.32 -21.05
C LEU A 169 11.30 -0.35 -21.42
N LEU A 170 11.85 0.37 -20.44
CA LEU A 170 12.94 1.31 -20.62
C LEU A 170 14.28 0.64 -21.01
N HIS A 171 14.45 -0.65 -20.66
CA HIS A 171 15.65 -1.42 -20.96
C HIS A 171 15.53 -2.32 -22.20
N GLY A 172 14.50 -2.13 -23.04
CA GLY A 172 14.30 -2.91 -24.25
C GLY A 172 13.94 -4.39 -24.02
N GLN A 173 13.42 -4.73 -22.83
CA GLN A 173 13.06 -6.08 -22.43
C GLN A 173 11.53 -6.24 -22.27
N GLY A 174 10.75 -5.57 -23.11
CA GLY A 174 9.28 -5.55 -23.04
C GLY A 174 8.63 -6.94 -23.07
N GLU A 175 9.27 -7.94 -23.69
CA GLU A 175 8.77 -9.32 -23.68
C GLU A 175 8.72 -9.93 -22.27
N ARG A 176 9.62 -9.54 -21.36
CA ARG A 176 9.54 -9.97 -19.97
C ARG A 176 8.30 -9.39 -19.26
N PHE A 177 8.00 -8.13 -19.54
CA PHE A 177 6.77 -7.51 -19.03
C PHE A 177 5.52 -8.15 -19.64
N ARG A 178 5.54 -8.51 -20.95
CA ARG A 178 4.45 -9.26 -21.58
C ARG A 178 4.19 -10.58 -20.88
N GLY A 179 5.22 -11.37 -20.60
CA GLY A 179 5.09 -12.63 -19.86
C GLY A 179 4.45 -12.46 -18.48
N LEU A 180 4.78 -11.39 -17.76
CA LEU A 180 4.14 -11.11 -16.47
C LEU A 180 2.64 -10.82 -16.61
N ILE A 181 2.25 -9.96 -17.54
CA ILE A 181 0.84 -9.56 -17.69
C ILE A 181 -0.07 -10.66 -18.24
N GLU A 182 0.47 -11.80 -18.75
CA GLU A 182 -0.31 -12.96 -19.14
C GLU A 182 -1.15 -13.54 -17.98
N GLU A 183 -0.69 -13.38 -16.74
CA GLU A 183 -1.45 -13.76 -15.54
C GLU A 183 -2.73 -12.93 -15.36
N GLY A 184 -2.83 -11.78 -16.04
CA GLY A 184 -3.96 -10.86 -15.98
C GLY A 184 -5.21 -11.31 -16.73
N SER A 185 -5.26 -12.53 -17.26
CA SER A 185 -6.45 -13.05 -17.96
C SER A 185 -7.72 -13.11 -17.11
N VAL A 186 -7.59 -13.04 -15.78
CA VAL A 186 -8.69 -12.99 -14.80
C VAL A 186 -9.25 -11.58 -14.60
N LEU A 187 -8.57 -10.56 -15.11
CA LEU A 187 -8.96 -9.16 -14.97
C LEU A 187 -9.84 -8.70 -16.13
N GLN A 188 -10.79 -7.82 -15.86
CA GLN A 188 -11.55 -7.15 -16.91
C GLN A 188 -10.67 -6.07 -17.56
N SER A 189 -10.22 -6.33 -18.78
CA SER A 189 -9.43 -5.39 -19.58
C SER A 189 -9.83 -5.50 -21.05
N ASP A 190 -9.34 -4.59 -21.88
CA ASP A 190 -9.45 -4.72 -23.35
C ASP A 190 -8.33 -5.61 -23.94
N GLY A 191 -7.88 -6.59 -23.15
CA GLY A 191 -6.84 -7.54 -23.45
C GLY A 191 -5.45 -7.10 -22.97
N LEU A 192 -4.53 -8.06 -22.98
CA LEU A 192 -3.17 -7.84 -22.49
C LEU A 192 -2.43 -6.74 -23.24
N GLU A 193 -2.72 -6.58 -24.54
CA GLU A 193 -2.11 -5.52 -25.35
C GLU A 193 -2.53 -4.11 -24.88
N ALA A 194 -3.75 -3.94 -24.35
CA ALA A 194 -4.17 -2.67 -23.78
C ALA A 194 -3.38 -2.33 -22.50
N ILE A 195 -3.15 -3.34 -21.63
CA ILE A 195 -2.33 -3.18 -20.41
C ILE A 195 -0.88 -2.86 -20.78
N TYR A 196 -0.33 -3.56 -21.80
CA TYR A 196 1.03 -3.31 -22.27
C TYR A 196 1.20 -1.89 -22.80
N LYS A 197 0.30 -1.44 -23.67
CA LYS A 197 0.33 -0.10 -24.26
C LYS A 197 0.18 1.00 -23.20
N ASP A 198 -0.67 0.77 -22.21
CA ASP A 198 -0.84 1.70 -21.09
C ASP A 198 0.47 1.83 -20.30
N ALA A 199 1.12 0.71 -19.95
CA ALA A 199 2.41 0.73 -19.27
C ALA A 199 3.49 1.40 -20.11
N ASP A 200 3.56 1.12 -21.43
CA ASP A 200 4.54 1.70 -22.33
C ASP A 200 4.35 3.21 -22.51
N ALA A 201 3.09 3.68 -22.53
CA ALA A 201 2.77 5.11 -22.61
C ALA A 201 3.18 5.88 -21.33
N HIS A 202 3.27 5.21 -20.18
CA HIS A 202 3.59 5.83 -18.90
C HIS A 202 4.99 5.46 -18.37
N LYS A 203 5.82 4.74 -19.12
CA LYS A 203 7.08 4.17 -18.64
C LYS A 203 8.07 5.21 -18.08
N GLU A 204 8.19 6.39 -18.70
CA GLU A 204 9.03 7.46 -18.17
C GLU A 204 8.47 8.05 -16.88
N ALA A 205 7.16 8.26 -16.83
CA ALA A 205 6.49 8.86 -15.67
C ALA A 205 6.49 7.95 -14.44
N TYR A 206 6.44 6.62 -14.65
CA TYR A 206 6.34 5.63 -13.58
C TYR A 206 7.66 5.00 -13.17
N CYS A 207 8.78 5.37 -13.78
CA CYS A 207 10.10 4.91 -13.40
C CYS A 207 10.40 5.23 -11.92
N PHE A 208 10.72 4.21 -11.14
CA PHE A 208 10.97 4.39 -9.71
C PHE A 208 12.20 5.25 -9.45
N ALA A 209 13.25 5.12 -10.26
CA ALA A 209 14.48 5.90 -10.09
C ALA A 209 14.25 7.42 -10.23
N ASP A 210 13.25 7.81 -11.01
CA ASP A 210 12.92 9.21 -11.27
C ASP A 210 11.96 9.83 -10.22
N ALA A 211 11.44 9.01 -9.31
CA ALA A 211 10.58 9.48 -8.22
C ALA A 211 11.31 10.25 -7.12
N PHE A 212 12.64 10.28 -7.12
CA PHE A 212 13.46 10.80 -6.02
C PHE A 212 13.06 12.21 -5.56
N GLU A 213 12.94 13.17 -6.47
CA GLU A 213 12.61 14.56 -6.10
C GLU A 213 11.23 14.69 -5.45
N ASP A 214 10.32 13.77 -5.78
CA ASP A 214 8.97 13.74 -5.22
C ASP A 214 8.88 13.11 -3.84
N VAL A 215 9.83 12.22 -3.49
CA VAL A 215 9.74 11.42 -2.26
C VAL A 215 10.92 11.56 -1.32
N LYS A 216 11.96 12.33 -1.66
CA LYS A 216 13.18 12.47 -0.86
C LYS A 216 12.94 12.98 0.57
N ASP A 217 11.88 13.76 0.79
CA ASP A 217 11.48 14.29 2.10
C ASP A 217 10.16 13.68 2.61
N ARG A 218 9.87 12.44 2.19
CA ARG A 218 8.66 11.71 2.58
C ARG A 218 9.00 10.53 3.50
N ASN A 219 8.10 10.19 4.40
CA ASN A 219 8.21 8.96 5.18
C ASN A 219 8.04 7.76 4.25
N MET A 220 9.08 6.93 4.16
CA MET A 220 9.16 5.79 3.24
C MET A 220 9.58 4.52 3.97
N CYS A 221 8.87 3.43 3.72
CA CYS A 221 9.25 2.09 4.15
C CYS A 221 9.37 1.20 2.91
N ILE A 222 10.54 0.62 2.69
CA ILE A 222 10.80 -0.23 1.52
C ILE A 222 11.20 -1.63 2.01
N VAL A 223 10.45 -2.63 1.60
CA VAL A 223 10.72 -4.04 1.86
C VAL A 223 11.09 -4.73 0.56
N VAL A 224 12.22 -5.43 0.57
CA VAL A 224 12.77 -6.16 -0.59
C VAL A 224 12.85 -7.64 -0.24
N GLY A 225 12.48 -8.52 -1.17
CA GLY A 225 12.76 -9.96 -1.12
C GLY A 225 14.12 -10.26 -1.72
N GLY A 226 15.01 -10.90 -0.96
CA GLY A 226 16.35 -11.25 -1.43
C GLY A 226 16.34 -12.33 -2.51
N GLY A 227 15.35 -13.22 -2.49
CA GLY A 227 15.10 -14.27 -3.49
C GLY A 227 14.00 -13.92 -4.50
N ASP A 228 13.59 -12.65 -4.58
CA ASP A 228 12.53 -12.20 -5.49
C ASP A 228 13.05 -12.09 -6.94
N ASP A 229 12.58 -12.98 -7.81
CA ASP A 229 12.89 -13.02 -9.24
C ASP A 229 11.81 -12.36 -10.12
N ILE A 230 10.65 -12.03 -9.55
CA ILE A 230 9.55 -11.31 -10.21
C ILE A 230 9.81 -9.81 -10.21
N ALA A 231 10.11 -9.25 -9.02
CA ALA A 231 10.46 -7.84 -8.84
C ALA A 231 11.86 -7.72 -8.21
N PRO A 232 12.94 -8.00 -8.96
CA PRO A 232 14.30 -7.98 -8.44
C PRO A 232 14.65 -6.59 -7.88
N GLY A 233 14.62 -6.46 -6.55
CA GLY A 233 14.76 -5.18 -5.86
C GLY A 233 16.02 -4.42 -6.27
N LYS A 234 17.14 -5.15 -6.52
CA LYS A 234 18.40 -4.59 -6.99
C LYS A 234 18.23 -3.69 -8.23
N HIS A 235 17.32 -4.05 -9.13
CA HIS A 235 17.11 -3.37 -10.40
C HIS A 235 15.94 -2.37 -10.35
N MET A 236 14.89 -2.67 -9.61
CA MET A 236 13.66 -1.89 -9.60
C MET A 236 13.68 -0.77 -8.55
N ILE A 237 13.78 -1.09 -7.27
CA ILE A 237 13.59 -0.10 -6.19
C ILE A 237 14.91 0.38 -5.55
N MET A 238 15.96 -0.45 -5.56
CA MET A 238 17.24 -0.06 -4.92
C MET A 238 17.93 1.12 -5.58
N PRO A 239 17.81 1.42 -6.89
CA PRO A 239 18.31 2.66 -7.46
C PRO A 239 17.72 3.91 -6.81
N LEU A 240 16.41 3.93 -6.53
CA LEU A 240 15.76 4.99 -5.77
C LEU A 240 16.26 5.03 -4.33
N TRP A 241 16.28 3.87 -3.64
CA TRP A 241 16.74 3.79 -2.25
C TRP A 241 18.17 4.29 -2.06
N ASN A 242 19.07 3.96 -2.98
CA ASN A 242 20.47 4.40 -2.90
C ASN A 242 20.62 5.92 -2.94
N ARG A 243 19.71 6.63 -3.60
CA ARG A 243 19.64 8.10 -3.55
C ARG A 243 19.01 8.60 -2.28
N LEU A 244 17.91 7.96 -1.82
CA LEU A 244 17.21 8.36 -0.59
C LEU A 244 18.10 8.27 0.64
N LYS A 245 18.84 7.18 0.82
CA LYS A 245 19.72 6.99 2.00
C LYS A 245 20.90 7.96 2.09
N GLU A 246 21.25 8.62 0.97
CA GLU A 246 22.30 9.64 0.89
C GLU A 246 21.74 11.06 1.09
N HIS A 247 20.42 11.22 1.04
CA HIS A 247 19.76 12.50 1.24
C HIS A 247 19.53 12.78 2.73
N ASP A 248 19.92 13.96 3.20
CA ASP A 248 19.65 14.41 4.57
C ASP A 248 18.21 14.90 4.69
N THR A 249 17.43 14.26 5.55
CA THR A 249 16.00 14.56 5.76
C THR A 249 15.57 14.24 7.18
N VAL A 250 14.54 14.95 7.66
CA VAL A 250 13.87 14.64 8.92
C VAL A 250 12.80 13.56 8.79
N ALA A 251 12.50 13.16 7.56
CA ALA A 251 11.52 12.09 7.29
C ALA A 251 12.07 10.73 7.71
N VAL A 252 11.19 9.87 8.20
CA VAL A 252 11.52 8.47 8.53
C VAL A 252 11.64 7.68 7.24
N GLN A 253 12.85 7.27 6.88
CA GLN A 253 13.10 6.45 5.70
C GLN A 253 13.79 5.15 6.12
N LYS A 254 13.17 4.03 5.80
CA LYS A 254 13.64 2.70 6.19
C LYS A 254 13.60 1.73 5.02
N GLN A 255 14.58 0.84 4.98
CA GLN A 255 14.61 -0.27 4.04
C GLN A 255 15.09 -1.53 4.75
N ILE A 256 14.50 -2.67 4.38
CA ILE A 256 14.94 -3.99 4.79
C ILE A 256 14.91 -4.94 3.60
N THR A 257 15.87 -5.86 3.58
CA THR A 257 15.86 -7.00 2.65
C THR A 257 15.68 -8.27 3.47
N PHE A 258 14.58 -8.98 3.26
CA PHE A 258 14.34 -10.29 3.84
C PHE A 258 14.85 -11.39 2.91
N ASP A 259 15.31 -12.49 3.47
CA ASP A 259 15.58 -13.72 2.71
C ASP A 259 14.25 -14.43 2.42
N CYS A 260 13.57 -13.99 1.37
CA CYS A 260 12.24 -14.46 0.99
C CYS A 260 11.96 -14.26 -0.51
N ASP A 261 10.87 -14.91 -0.95
CA ASP A 261 10.27 -14.77 -2.28
C ASP A 261 9.51 -13.45 -2.47
N HIS A 262 8.91 -13.28 -3.67
CA HIS A 262 8.08 -12.13 -4.02
C HIS A 262 6.87 -11.92 -3.10
N CYS A 263 6.25 -13.00 -2.63
CA CYS A 263 5.08 -12.95 -1.76
C CYS A 263 5.43 -12.86 -0.28
N MET A 264 6.73 -12.90 0.07
CA MET A 264 7.24 -12.82 1.45
C MET A 264 6.64 -13.91 2.36
N CYS A 265 6.41 -15.11 1.82
CA CYS A 265 5.63 -16.17 2.45
C CYS A 265 6.20 -16.66 3.79
N ASN A 266 7.54 -16.69 3.93
CA ASN A 266 8.23 -17.20 5.12
C ASN A 266 8.58 -16.12 6.15
N VAL A 267 8.20 -14.83 5.92
CA VAL A 267 8.57 -13.70 6.79
C VAL A 267 7.37 -12.84 7.21
N ARG A 268 6.14 -13.37 7.13
CA ARG A 268 4.90 -12.59 7.34
C ARG A 268 4.84 -11.86 8.68
N MET A 269 5.28 -12.48 9.77
CA MET A 269 5.30 -11.84 11.10
C MET A 269 6.37 -10.76 11.17
N ALA A 270 7.59 -11.03 10.68
CA ALA A 270 8.68 -10.06 10.66
C ALA A 270 8.34 -8.85 9.76
N LEU A 271 7.63 -9.08 8.64
CA LEU A 271 7.09 -8.03 7.78
C LEU A 271 6.11 -7.13 8.54
N ALA A 272 5.13 -7.74 9.23
CA ALA A 272 4.14 -7.00 10.00
C ALA A 272 4.79 -6.17 11.13
N GLU A 273 5.77 -6.74 11.83
CA GLU A 273 6.55 -6.06 12.86
C GLU A 273 7.33 -4.87 12.29
N TYR A 274 8.00 -5.05 11.17
CA TYR A 274 8.79 -3.98 10.54
C TYR A 274 7.92 -2.80 10.11
N ILE A 275 6.78 -3.09 9.48
CA ILE A 275 5.80 -2.07 9.07
C ILE A 275 5.21 -1.36 10.28
N ALA A 276 4.80 -2.10 11.32
CA ALA A 276 4.23 -1.52 12.54
C ALA A 276 5.23 -0.62 13.28
N GLN A 277 6.50 -1.00 13.34
CA GLN A 277 7.57 -0.17 13.94
C GLN A 277 7.83 1.10 13.11
N PHE A 278 7.85 1.01 11.79
CA PHE A 278 7.91 2.18 10.91
C PHE A 278 6.75 3.14 11.18
N MET A 279 5.51 2.63 11.20
CA MET A 279 4.33 3.46 11.46
C MET A 279 4.40 4.12 12.84
N LYS A 280 4.80 3.38 13.87
CA LYS A 280 4.98 3.90 15.23
C LYS A 280 5.96 5.07 15.26
N GLU A 281 7.11 4.95 14.61
CA GLU A 281 8.13 6.00 14.54
C GLU A 281 7.61 7.24 13.80
N VAL A 282 6.94 7.05 12.65
CA VAL A 282 6.32 8.14 11.87
C VAL A 282 5.23 8.87 12.66
N LEU A 283 4.52 8.16 13.54
CA LEU A 283 3.48 8.72 14.42
C LEU A 283 4.05 9.36 15.71
N GLY A 284 5.35 9.22 15.98
CA GLY A 284 6.00 9.75 17.17
C GLY A 284 5.62 9.04 18.48
N GLU A 285 5.39 7.71 18.44
CA GLU A 285 4.93 6.90 19.58
C GLU A 285 6.00 5.96 20.18
#